data_7d231623fa0ccce162fb40aa67879cfe
#
_entry.id   7d231623fa0ccce162fb40aa67879cfe
#
_cell.length_a   1.000
_cell.length_b   1.000
_cell.length_c   1.000
_cell.angle_alpha   90.00
_cell.angle_beta   90.00
_cell.angle_gamma   90.00
#
_symmetry.space_group_name_H-M   'P 1'
#
loop_
_entity.id
_entity.type
_entity.pdbx_description
1 polymer ?
#
loop_
_entity_poly.entity_id
_entity_poly.type
_entity_poly.pdbx_seq_one_letter_code
_entity_poly.pdbx_strand_id
1 'polypeptide(L)'
;MDEAIRKMPSEIASYLKWTGAPHADAPEPEIVQEKASALAISDADSDVLFDREREALSAAEYEALKSLALKSAQDFFKLYQAIPDRNKSCLPARATFYGSVPRTAYEMYEHTKNVNRYYFSEIGVDADNAGTIAECRARGFALLEQQPDFLKNEVFHGSYDELWSLRKALRRFI
;
A
#
# COMPACT_ATOMS: atom_id res chain seq x y z
N MET A 1 -4.17 -11.30 -18.05
CA MET A 1 -5.23 -10.29 -17.85
C MET A 1 -6.56 -10.93 -17.50
N ASP A 2 -7.11 -11.81 -18.28
CA ASP A 2 -8.46 -12.42 -18.09
C ASP A 2 -8.67 -13.10 -16.74
N GLU A 3 -7.63 -13.81 -16.22
CA GLU A 3 -7.73 -14.44 -14.90
C GLU A 3 -7.82 -13.40 -13.76
N ALA A 4 -7.09 -12.29 -13.86
CA ALA A 4 -7.17 -11.22 -12.87
C ALA A 4 -8.55 -10.57 -12.87
N ILE A 5 -9.10 -10.25 -14.06
CA ILE A 5 -10.45 -9.68 -14.19
C ILE A 5 -11.48 -10.63 -13.61
N ARG A 6 -11.37 -11.93 -13.88
CA ARG A 6 -12.28 -12.96 -13.35
C ARG A 6 -12.29 -13.05 -11.81
N LYS A 7 -11.15 -12.72 -11.17
CA LYS A 7 -11.01 -12.73 -9.71
C LYS A 7 -11.50 -11.41 -9.06
N MET A 8 -11.53 -10.32 -9.79
CA MET A 8 -11.85 -8.99 -9.24
C MET A 8 -13.17 -8.93 -8.46
N PRO A 9 -14.29 -9.51 -8.92
CA PRO A 9 -15.54 -9.42 -8.16
C PRO A 9 -15.42 -9.99 -6.74
N SER A 10 -14.76 -11.14 -6.58
CA SER A 10 -14.56 -11.76 -5.26
C SER A 10 -13.58 -10.96 -4.39
N GLU A 11 -12.55 -10.40 -4.96
CA GLU A 11 -11.58 -9.57 -4.24
C GLU A 11 -12.22 -8.25 -3.79
N ILE A 12 -13.01 -7.60 -4.65
CA ILE A 12 -13.77 -6.40 -4.30
C ILE A 12 -14.77 -6.70 -3.18
N ALA A 13 -15.50 -7.81 -3.25
CA ALA A 13 -16.43 -8.22 -2.19
C ALA A 13 -15.70 -8.45 -0.86
N SER A 14 -14.53 -9.11 -0.89
CA SER A 14 -13.68 -9.32 0.28
C SER A 14 -13.17 -8.01 0.87
N TYR A 15 -12.75 -7.08 0.01
CA TYR A 15 -12.31 -5.75 0.42
C TYR A 15 -13.45 -4.94 1.05
N LEU A 16 -14.62 -4.90 0.43
CA LEU A 16 -15.80 -4.21 0.98
C LEU A 16 -16.21 -4.79 2.34
N LYS A 17 -16.18 -6.12 2.49
CA LYS A 17 -16.41 -6.77 3.78
C LYS A 17 -15.38 -6.35 4.82
N TRP A 18 -14.09 -6.31 4.46
CA TRP A 18 -13.03 -5.88 5.35
C TRP A 18 -13.16 -4.42 5.78
N THR A 19 -13.59 -3.54 4.88
CA THR A 19 -13.82 -2.10 5.19
C THR A 19 -15.08 -1.88 6.02
N GLY A 20 -15.98 -2.86 6.10
CA GLY A 20 -17.31 -2.73 6.72
C GLY A 20 -18.31 -1.96 5.84
N ALA A 21 -17.99 -1.74 4.57
CA ALA A 21 -18.90 -1.10 3.64
C ALA A 21 -20.08 -2.02 3.29
N PRO A 22 -21.31 -1.49 3.19
CA PRO A 22 -22.44 -2.29 2.74
C PRO A 22 -22.21 -2.74 1.29
N HIS A 23 -22.42 -4.02 1.03
CA HIS A 23 -22.36 -4.59 -0.32
C HIS A 23 -23.51 -5.56 -0.48
N ALA A 24 -24.28 -5.41 -1.55
CA ALA A 24 -25.43 -6.29 -1.84
C ALA A 24 -25.01 -7.44 -2.76
N ASP A 25 -24.26 -7.16 -3.80
CA ASP A 25 -23.83 -8.12 -4.83
C ASP A 25 -22.38 -7.92 -5.20
N ALA A 26 -21.76 -8.94 -5.81
CA ALA A 26 -20.41 -8.81 -6.34
C ALA A 26 -20.43 -7.77 -7.49
N PRO A 27 -19.64 -6.68 -7.38
CA PRO A 27 -19.66 -5.65 -8.41
C PRO A 27 -19.08 -6.19 -9.73
N GLU A 28 -19.63 -5.74 -10.85
CA GLU A 28 -19.03 -5.98 -12.15
C GLU A 28 -17.89 -4.98 -12.37
N PRO A 29 -16.64 -5.44 -12.54
CA PRO A 29 -15.50 -4.55 -12.69
C PRO A 29 -15.46 -3.96 -14.11
N GLU A 30 -15.20 -2.65 -14.20
CA GLU A 30 -14.89 -1.95 -15.44
C GLU A 30 -13.41 -1.58 -15.48
N ILE A 31 -12.74 -1.87 -16.60
CA ILE A 31 -11.35 -1.44 -16.81
C ILE A 31 -11.37 -0.01 -17.33
N VAL A 32 -11.00 0.94 -16.48
CA VAL A 32 -10.99 2.37 -16.82
C VAL A 32 -9.61 2.85 -17.29
N GLN A 33 -8.54 2.10 -17.03
CA GLN A 33 -7.19 2.42 -17.47
C GLN A 33 -6.29 1.19 -17.48
N GLU A 34 -5.41 1.11 -18.48
CA GLU A 34 -4.33 0.13 -18.59
C GLU A 34 -2.99 0.84 -18.70
N LYS A 35 -1.97 0.31 -18.03
CA LYS A 35 -0.58 0.75 -18.17
C LYS A 35 0.32 -0.46 -18.35
N ALA A 36 1.20 -0.36 -19.35
CA ALA A 36 2.27 -1.34 -19.53
C ALA A 36 3.44 -1.03 -18.59
N SER A 37 4.01 -2.08 -18.00
CA SER A 37 5.26 -2.02 -17.25
C SER A 37 6.32 -2.88 -17.93
N ALA A 38 7.58 -2.45 -17.89
CA ALA A 38 8.72 -3.25 -18.30
C ALA A 38 9.18 -4.24 -17.22
N LEU A 39 8.68 -4.10 -15.99
CA LEU A 39 9.00 -4.99 -14.87
C LEU A 39 8.29 -6.35 -15.03
N ALA A 40 8.87 -7.38 -14.45
CA ALA A 40 8.18 -8.67 -14.30
C ALA A 40 6.90 -8.46 -13.44
N ILE A 41 5.85 -9.25 -13.69
CA ILE A 41 4.58 -9.15 -12.95
C ILE A 41 4.78 -9.16 -11.43
N SER A 42 5.75 -9.94 -10.95
CA SER A 42 6.10 -10.00 -9.53
C SER A 42 6.72 -8.72 -8.95
N ASP A 43 7.19 -7.82 -9.83
CA ASP A 43 7.93 -6.61 -9.44
C ASP A 43 7.26 -5.32 -9.96
N ALA A 44 6.15 -5.47 -10.69
CA ALA A 44 5.57 -4.41 -11.53
C ALA A 44 4.74 -3.37 -10.80
N ASP A 45 4.58 -3.50 -9.49
CA ASP A 45 3.60 -2.68 -8.79
C ASP A 45 4.06 -1.22 -8.57
N SER A 46 5.36 -1.00 -8.44
CA SER A 46 5.88 0.29 -8.00
C SER A 46 6.06 1.32 -9.10
N ASP A 47 6.29 0.93 -10.35
CA ASP A 47 6.58 1.86 -11.46
C ASP A 47 5.33 2.56 -12.04
N VAL A 48 4.13 2.13 -11.67
CA VAL A 48 2.89 2.66 -12.23
C VAL A 48 2.32 3.79 -11.37
N LEU A 49 2.01 4.91 -12.02
CA LEU A 49 1.17 5.98 -11.49
C LEU A 49 -0.04 6.15 -12.42
N PHE A 50 -1.25 5.86 -11.93
CA PHE A 50 -2.48 6.01 -12.67
C PHE A 50 -2.95 7.47 -12.74
N ASP A 51 -3.77 7.80 -13.73
CA ASP A 51 -4.24 9.18 -13.91
C ASP A 51 -5.06 9.65 -12.70
N ARG A 52 -5.91 8.77 -12.13
CA ARG A 52 -6.64 9.05 -10.88
C ARG A 52 -5.71 9.36 -9.71
N GLU A 53 -4.51 8.82 -9.69
CA GLU A 53 -3.54 9.06 -8.61
C GLU A 53 -2.85 10.42 -8.71
N ARG A 54 -3.07 11.18 -9.80
CA ARG A 54 -2.57 12.55 -9.99
C ARG A 54 -3.56 13.62 -9.51
N GLU A 55 -4.81 13.24 -9.27
CA GLU A 55 -5.84 14.18 -8.87
C GLU A 55 -5.67 14.61 -7.41
N ALA A 56 -5.98 15.86 -7.11
CA ALA A 56 -6.03 16.36 -5.74
C ALA A 56 -7.00 15.55 -4.86
N LEU A 57 -6.74 15.52 -3.56
CA LEU A 57 -7.63 14.92 -2.57
C LEU A 57 -8.54 15.98 -1.94
N SER A 58 -9.80 15.65 -1.76
CA SER A 58 -10.60 16.35 -0.77
C SER A 58 -10.19 15.91 0.65
N ALA A 59 -10.43 16.75 1.64
CA ALA A 59 -10.17 16.40 3.04
C ALA A 59 -10.92 15.12 3.47
N ALA A 60 -12.16 14.95 3.00
CA ALA A 60 -12.96 13.76 3.32
C ALA A 60 -12.38 12.47 2.69
N GLU A 61 -11.92 12.52 1.43
CA GLU A 61 -11.24 11.39 0.80
C GLU A 61 -9.94 11.02 1.52
N TYR A 62 -9.15 12.04 1.88
CA TYR A 62 -7.91 11.83 2.62
C TYR A 62 -8.15 11.12 3.95
N GLU A 63 -9.08 11.62 4.76
CA GLU A 63 -9.40 11.01 6.07
C GLU A 63 -9.92 9.57 5.92
N ALA A 64 -10.73 9.28 4.90
CA ALA A 64 -11.19 7.93 4.62
C ALA A 64 -10.03 7.00 4.26
N LEU A 65 -9.15 7.40 3.35
CA LEU A 65 -7.99 6.60 2.93
C LEU A 65 -6.96 6.44 4.06
N LYS A 66 -6.68 7.50 4.82
CA LYS A 66 -5.83 7.44 6.03
C LYS A 66 -6.38 6.44 7.04
N SER A 67 -7.69 6.47 7.31
CA SER A 67 -8.33 5.53 8.22
C SER A 67 -8.17 4.09 7.75
N LEU A 68 -8.31 3.82 6.46
CA LEU A 68 -8.06 2.49 5.88
C LEU A 68 -6.59 2.08 5.99
N ALA A 69 -5.65 2.98 5.72
CA ALA A 69 -4.22 2.71 5.86
C ALA A 69 -3.82 2.38 7.32
N LEU A 70 -4.41 3.08 8.29
CA LEU A 70 -4.18 2.80 9.71
C LEU A 70 -4.86 1.49 10.14
N LYS A 71 -6.07 1.22 9.66
CA LYS A 71 -6.76 -0.06 9.88
C LYS A 71 -5.94 -1.23 9.32
N SER A 72 -5.43 -1.11 8.09
CA SER A 72 -4.57 -2.12 7.47
C SER A 72 -3.35 -2.42 8.34
N ALA A 73 -2.65 -1.38 8.82
CA ALA A 73 -1.50 -1.55 9.70
C ALA A 73 -1.84 -2.28 11.01
N GLN A 74 -2.97 -1.93 11.62
CA GLN A 74 -3.43 -2.58 12.87
C GLN A 74 -3.81 -4.05 12.65
N ASP A 75 -4.56 -4.33 11.59
CA ASP A 75 -5.03 -5.68 11.29
C ASP A 75 -3.86 -6.58 10.88
N PHE A 76 -2.90 -6.06 10.12
CA PHE A 76 -1.67 -6.76 9.78
C PHE A 76 -0.82 -7.08 11.04
N PHE A 77 -0.71 -6.14 11.96
CA PHE A 77 -0.01 -6.37 13.23
C PHE A 77 -0.70 -7.46 14.08
N LYS A 78 -2.02 -7.43 14.18
CA LYS A 78 -2.80 -8.48 14.88
C LYS A 78 -2.59 -9.84 14.24
N LEU A 79 -2.63 -9.91 12.89
CA LEU A 79 -2.35 -11.16 12.16
C LEU A 79 -0.95 -11.67 12.47
N TYR A 80 0.06 -10.81 12.42
CA TYR A 80 1.43 -11.15 12.78
C TYR A 80 1.54 -11.69 14.22
N GLN A 81 0.86 -11.04 15.17
CA GLN A 81 0.87 -11.47 16.57
C GLN A 81 0.22 -12.86 16.78
N ALA A 82 -0.76 -13.22 15.96
CA ALA A 82 -1.46 -14.49 16.03
C ALA A 82 -0.65 -15.68 15.48
N ILE A 83 0.46 -15.45 14.77
CA ILE A 83 1.28 -16.52 14.18
C ILE A 83 2.17 -17.16 15.28
N PRO A 84 2.02 -18.47 15.57
CA PRO A 84 2.74 -19.14 16.65
C PRO A 84 4.25 -19.20 16.42
N ASP A 85 4.69 -19.55 15.20
CA ASP A 85 6.10 -19.63 14.81
C ASP A 85 6.38 -18.67 13.66
N ARG A 86 6.86 -17.49 14.01
CA ARG A 86 7.10 -16.38 13.07
C ARG A 86 8.35 -16.55 12.21
N ASN A 87 9.23 -17.47 12.57
CA ASN A 87 10.47 -17.72 11.84
C ASN A 87 10.38 -18.93 10.89
N LYS A 88 9.29 -19.68 10.95
CA LYS A 88 9.06 -20.81 10.05
C LYS A 88 8.71 -20.34 8.65
N SER A 89 9.36 -20.90 7.63
CA SER A 89 9.05 -20.66 6.22
C SER A 89 8.76 -21.97 5.51
N CYS A 90 7.73 -21.93 4.65
CA CYS A 90 7.46 -22.99 3.67
C CYS A 90 7.68 -22.50 2.22
N LEU A 91 8.14 -21.28 2.04
CA LEU A 91 8.31 -20.66 0.73
C LEU A 91 9.74 -20.87 0.19
N PRO A 92 9.90 -21.08 -1.12
CA PRO A 92 11.22 -21.12 -1.74
C PRO A 92 11.90 -19.74 -1.65
N ALA A 93 13.24 -19.74 -1.65
CA ALA A 93 13.99 -18.51 -1.75
C ALA A 93 13.78 -17.88 -3.14
N ARG A 94 13.54 -16.56 -3.17
CA ARG A 94 13.40 -15.77 -4.39
C ARG A 94 14.07 -14.41 -4.19
N ALA A 95 14.78 -13.95 -5.21
CA ALA A 95 15.34 -12.62 -5.25
C ALA A 95 14.62 -11.77 -6.30
N THR A 96 14.61 -10.47 -6.08
CA THR A 96 14.13 -9.45 -7.01
C THR A 96 15.24 -8.42 -7.22
N PHE A 97 15.04 -7.42 -8.06
CA PHE A 97 16.01 -6.34 -8.27
C PHE A 97 16.28 -5.52 -7.01
N TYR A 98 15.34 -5.48 -6.05
CA TYR A 98 15.44 -4.76 -4.78
C TYR A 98 15.88 -5.67 -3.60
N GLY A 99 16.18 -6.93 -3.82
CA GLY A 99 16.69 -7.86 -2.80
C GLY A 99 15.92 -9.15 -2.66
N SER A 100 16.11 -9.82 -1.53
CA SER A 100 15.44 -11.08 -1.22
C SER A 100 13.99 -10.85 -0.79
N VAL A 101 13.09 -11.69 -1.29
CA VAL A 101 11.68 -11.69 -0.90
C VAL A 101 11.54 -12.27 0.51
N PRO A 102 10.75 -11.63 1.39
CA PRO A 102 10.42 -12.17 2.71
C PRO A 102 9.84 -13.59 2.64
N ARG A 103 10.28 -14.48 3.51
CA ARG A 103 9.89 -15.90 3.53
C ARG A 103 9.24 -16.34 4.83
N THR A 104 9.40 -15.58 5.89
CA THR A 104 8.83 -15.85 7.20
C THR A 104 7.85 -14.74 7.58
N ALA A 105 6.99 -14.99 8.54
CA ALA A 105 6.09 -13.96 9.05
C ALA A 105 6.87 -12.79 9.68
N TYR A 106 8.01 -13.08 10.32
CA TYR A 106 8.89 -12.05 10.86
C TYR A 106 9.47 -11.17 9.75
N GLU A 107 10.06 -11.77 8.72
CA GLU A 107 10.63 -11.03 7.58
C GLU A 107 9.55 -10.21 6.85
N MET A 108 8.35 -10.77 6.66
CA MET A 108 7.22 -10.09 6.04
C MET A 108 6.79 -8.87 6.86
N TYR A 109 6.69 -9.03 8.19
CA TYR A 109 6.31 -7.93 9.07
C TYR A 109 7.36 -6.81 9.05
N GLU A 110 8.64 -7.15 9.18
CA GLU A 110 9.72 -6.17 9.14
C GLU A 110 9.82 -5.48 7.78
N HIS A 111 9.67 -6.22 6.69
CA HIS A 111 9.63 -5.63 5.35
C HIS A 111 8.46 -4.63 5.22
N THR A 112 7.25 -5.03 5.56
CA THR A 112 6.05 -4.19 5.45
C THR A 112 6.12 -2.98 6.40
N LYS A 113 6.71 -3.12 7.58
CA LYS A 113 6.96 -2.00 8.49
C LYS A 113 8.00 -1.03 7.91
N ASN A 114 9.09 -1.56 7.36
CA ASN A 114 10.21 -0.74 6.89
C ASN A 114 9.89 0.05 5.61
N VAL A 115 8.95 -0.41 4.77
CA VAL A 115 8.48 0.38 3.64
C VAL A 115 7.69 1.63 4.06
N ASN A 116 7.32 1.76 5.33
CA ASN A 116 6.66 2.96 5.84
C ASN A 116 7.51 4.22 5.60
N ARG A 117 8.77 4.23 6.07
CA ARG A 117 9.69 5.32 5.83
C ARG A 117 9.91 5.54 4.33
N TYR A 118 10.08 4.46 3.56
CA TYR A 118 10.30 4.53 2.12
C TYR A 118 9.15 5.27 1.41
N TYR A 119 7.89 4.84 1.61
CA TYR A 119 6.77 5.48 0.92
C TYR A 119 6.53 6.93 1.35
N PHE A 120 6.76 7.26 2.61
CA PHE A 120 6.68 8.65 3.06
C PHE A 120 7.81 9.50 2.46
N SER A 121 9.04 8.98 2.36
CA SER A 121 10.16 9.72 1.76
C SER A 121 9.94 9.99 0.27
N GLU A 122 9.27 9.09 -0.45
CA GLU A 122 8.95 9.26 -1.87
C GLU A 122 7.97 10.42 -2.14
N ILE A 123 7.27 10.90 -1.12
CA ILE A 123 6.38 12.06 -1.15
C ILE A 123 6.89 13.22 -0.27
N GLY A 124 8.19 13.24 0.03
CA GLY A 124 8.85 14.33 0.74
C GLY A 124 8.61 14.41 2.24
N VAL A 125 8.21 13.30 2.89
CA VAL A 125 8.00 13.23 4.35
C VAL A 125 9.10 12.40 5.01
N ASP A 126 9.89 12.99 5.91
CA ASP A 126 10.94 12.29 6.66
C ASP A 126 10.34 11.53 7.87
N ALA A 127 9.71 10.41 7.60
CA ALA A 127 9.13 9.53 8.61
C ALA A 127 10.13 8.47 9.07
N ASP A 128 9.91 7.91 10.27
CA ASP A 128 10.70 6.81 10.83
C ASP A 128 9.96 5.45 10.76
N ASN A 129 10.66 4.38 11.17
CA ASN A 129 10.11 3.03 11.30
C ASN A 129 10.13 2.53 12.77
N ALA A 130 10.24 3.42 13.76
CA ALA A 130 10.30 3.02 15.17
C ALA A 130 8.93 2.49 15.68
N GLY A 131 9.00 1.54 16.60
CA GLY A 131 7.80 0.92 17.17
C GLY A 131 7.08 -0.06 16.25
N THR A 132 5.79 -0.20 16.43
CA THR A 132 4.92 -1.03 15.59
C THR A 132 4.60 -0.35 14.26
N ILE A 133 4.15 -1.15 13.28
CA ILE A 133 3.72 -0.63 11.97
C ILE A 133 2.60 0.41 12.12
N ALA A 134 1.68 0.26 13.06
CA ALA A 134 0.60 1.22 13.29
C ALA A 134 1.12 2.54 13.87
N GLU A 135 2.08 2.47 14.81
CA GLU A 135 2.67 3.66 15.44
C GLU A 135 3.50 4.47 14.46
N CYS A 136 4.41 3.83 13.70
CA CYS A 136 5.25 4.55 12.74
C CYS A 136 4.40 5.14 11.59
N ARG A 137 3.35 4.44 11.15
CA ARG A 137 2.44 4.94 10.13
C ARG A 137 1.65 6.15 10.61
N ALA A 138 1.12 6.11 11.84
CA ALA A 138 0.41 7.24 12.44
C ALA A 138 1.30 8.49 12.55
N ARG A 139 2.57 8.32 12.97
CA ARG A 139 3.53 9.42 13.01
C ARG A 139 3.84 9.98 11.61
N GLY A 140 4.00 9.11 10.62
CA GLY A 140 4.22 9.54 9.23
C GLY A 140 3.06 10.42 8.71
N PHE A 141 1.81 10.04 8.98
CA PHE A 141 0.66 10.87 8.65
C PHE A 141 0.64 12.20 9.42
N ALA A 142 0.99 12.18 10.71
CA ALA A 142 1.06 13.42 11.50
C ALA A 142 2.14 14.40 10.98
N LEU A 143 3.24 13.89 10.42
CA LEU A 143 4.27 14.71 9.76
C LEU A 143 3.79 15.23 8.39
N LEU A 144 3.12 14.40 7.59
CA LEU A 144 2.53 14.79 6.32
C LEU A 144 1.53 15.95 6.50
N GLU A 145 0.66 15.87 7.52
CA GLU A 145 -0.37 16.87 7.83
C GLU A 145 0.18 18.23 8.26
N GLN A 146 1.47 18.30 8.61
CA GLN A 146 2.16 19.56 8.88
C GLN A 146 2.65 20.26 7.61
N GLN A 147 2.66 19.57 6.48
CA GLN A 147 3.09 20.15 5.21
C GLN A 147 1.97 21.00 4.62
N PRO A 148 2.26 22.22 4.16
CA PRO A 148 1.26 23.04 3.49
C PRO A 148 0.82 22.34 2.19
N ASP A 149 -0.45 22.47 1.88
CA ASP A 149 -1.01 22.05 0.59
C ASP A 149 -0.87 20.55 0.24
N PHE A 150 -0.57 19.66 1.20
CA PHE A 150 -0.38 18.22 0.92
C PHE A 150 -1.57 17.58 0.18
N LEU A 151 -2.78 18.11 0.34
CA LEU A 151 -3.98 17.67 -0.37
C LEU A 151 -3.98 17.99 -1.87
N LYS A 152 -3.10 18.87 -2.35
CA LYS A 152 -2.92 19.10 -3.79
C LYS A 152 -2.40 17.86 -4.51
N ASN A 153 -1.83 16.91 -3.75
CA ASN A 153 -1.37 15.63 -4.26
C ASN A 153 -0.35 15.78 -5.40
N GLU A 154 0.67 16.58 -5.16
CA GLU A 154 1.75 16.81 -6.12
C GLU A 154 2.40 15.49 -6.54
N VAL A 155 2.92 15.45 -7.76
CA VAL A 155 3.66 14.30 -8.27
C VAL A 155 5.15 14.52 -8.01
N PHE A 156 5.76 13.59 -7.31
CA PHE A 156 7.17 13.56 -6.96
C PHE A 156 7.93 12.60 -7.88
N HIS A 157 9.17 12.93 -8.18
CA HIS A 157 10.14 12.01 -8.75
C HIS A 157 10.88 11.34 -7.59
N GLY A 158 10.56 10.09 -7.37
CA GLY A 158 11.11 9.30 -6.28
C GLY A 158 12.34 8.49 -6.69
N SER A 159 12.69 7.54 -5.86
CA SER A 159 13.77 6.59 -6.10
C SER A 159 13.49 5.74 -7.34
N TYR A 160 14.55 5.26 -7.99
CA TYR A 160 14.46 4.39 -9.19
C TYR A 160 13.70 5.00 -10.38
N ASP A 161 13.69 6.34 -10.48
CA ASP A 161 12.95 7.08 -11.53
C ASP A 161 11.43 6.84 -11.52
N GLU A 162 10.88 6.43 -10.38
CA GLU A 162 9.45 6.21 -10.19
C GLU A 162 8.71 7.52 -9.92
N LEU A 163 7.48 7.61 -10.44
CA LEU A 163 6.57 8.70 -10.09
C LEU A 163 5.74 8.32 -8.87
N TRP A 164 5.68 9.25 -7.92
CA TRP A 164 4.93 9.10 -6.69
C TRP A 164 3.93 10.23 -6.46
N SER A 165 2.88 9.92 -5.74
CA SER A 165 1.90 10.88 -5.23
C SER A 165 1.36 10.39 -3.90
N LEU A 166 0.69 11.25 -3.15
CA LEU A 166 0.04 10.83 -1.89
C LEU A 166 -1.02 9.76 -2.13
N ARG A 167 -1.79 9.82 -3.22
CA ARG A 167 -2.77 8.78 -3.57
C ARG A 167 -2.09 7.43 -3.82
N LYS A 168 -0.97 7.42 -4.54
CA LYS A 168 -0.18 6.19 -4.74
C LYS A 168 0.35 5.65 -3.41
N ALA A 169 0.91 6.50 -2.55
CA ALA A 169 1.38 6.09 -1.23
C ALA A 169 0.24 5.50 -0.36
N LEU A 170 -0.94 6.14 -0.35
CA LEU A 170 -2.11 5.63 0.36
C LEU A 170 -2.57 4.27 -0.17
N ARG A 171 -2.64 4.07 -1.50
CA ARG A 171 -2.94 2.77 -2.10
C ARG A 171 -1.94 1.69 -1.69
N ARG A 172 -0.66 2.05 -1.59
CA ARG A 172 0.41 1.13 -1.19
C ARG A 172 0.38 0.80 0.30
N PHE A 173 -0.21 1.64 1.13
CA PHE A 173 -0.39 1.40 2.56
C PHE A 173 -1.61 0.53 2.90
N ILE A 174 -2.62 0.52 2.05
CA ILE A 174 -3.87 -0.24 2.23
C ILE A 174 -3.70 -1.67 1.74
#